data_de1d70b22085eef574c12c24db86e0e4
#
_entry.id   de1d70b22085eef574c12c24db86e0e4
#
_cell.length_a   1.000
_cell.length_b   1.000
_cell.length_c   1.000
_cell.angle_alpha   90.00
_cell.angle_beta   90.00
_cell.angle_gamma   90.00
#
_symmetry.space_group_name_H-M   'P 1'
#
loop_
_entity.id
_entity.type
_entity.pdbx_description
1 polymer ?
#
loop_
_entity_poly.entity_id
_entity_poly.type
_entity_poly.pdbx_seq_one_letter_code
_entity_poly.pdbx_strand_id
1 'polypeptide(L)'
;MKNIDKVSLENACRLFESGDIDKIEVGTLAGLIEIHYYLFKALFDFAGKIRSKNISKGNFRFANALYLNEILVKIEQMPDISFDDIIAKYVEMNIAHPFVDGNGRTMRIWLDRILKLRLKKLVNWQNVDKTLYLQAMERSPVNDLELKTLLAANLTADIENSEIIFKGIEQSYYYEGYRKED
;
A
#
# COMPACT_ATOMS: atom_id res chain seq x y z
N MET A 1 -2.36 -18.28 19.51
CA MET A 1 -2.93 -17.51 18.37
C MET A 1 -1.77 -17.15 17.44
N LYS A 2 -1.79 -17.58 16.16
CA LYS A 2 -0.75 -17.10 15.21
C LYS A 2 -0.90 -15.59 15.13
N ASN A 3 0.19 -14.86 15.38
CA ASN A 3 0.19 -13.41 15.20
C ASN A 3 0.02 -13.12 13.70
N ILE A 4 -1.15 -12.63 13.31
CA ILE A 4 -1.52 -12.34 11.91
C ILE A 4 -0.49 -11.41 11.27
N ASP A 5 -0.07 -10.38 11.98
CA ASP A 5 0.91 -9.42 11.47
C ASP A 5 2.25 -10.07 11.21
N LYS A 6 2.73 -10.94 12.11
CA LYS A 6 3.99 -11.65 11.93
C LYS A 6 3.96 -12.54 10.69
N VAL A 7 2.91 -13.34 10.53
CA VAL A 7 2.79 -14.26 9.39
C VAL A 7 2.65 -13.50 8.08
N SER A 8 1.85 -12.43 8.05
CA SER A 8 1.71 -11.62 6.83
C SER A 8 2.98 -10.83 6.50
N LEU A 9 3.76 -10.41 7.50
CA LEU A 9 5.09 -9.81 7.30
C LEU A 9 6.06 -10.83 6.65
N GLU A 10 6.09 -12.05 7.15
CA GLU A 10 6.88 -13.13 6.57
C GLU A 10 6.46 -13.42 5.12
N ASN A 11 5.14 -13.41 4.84
CA ASN A 11 4.63 -13.56 3.49
C ASN A 11 5.06 -12.40 2.58
N ALA A 12 5.02 -11.16 3.08
CA ALA A 12 5.48 -9.99 2.33
C ALA A 12 6.97 -10.08 1.99
N CYS A 13 7.82 -10.48 2.95
CA CYS A 13 9.24 -10.72 2.68
C CYS A 13 9.43 -11.83 1.63
N ARG A 14 8.72 -12.93 1.76
CA ARG A 14 8.79 -14.06 0.81
C ARG A 14 8.36 -13.67 -0.61
N LEU A 15 7.37 -12.76 -0.75
CA LEU A 15 6.94 -12.25 -2.04
C LEU A 15 8.09 -11.63 -2.84
N PHE A 16 9.00 -10.93 -2.15
CA PHE A 16 10.19 -10.34 -2.77
C PHE A 16 11.34 -11.32 -2.91
N GLU A 17 11.61 -12.12 -1.88
CA GLU A 17 12.71 -13.12 -1.89
C GLU A 17 12.54 -14.18 -2.99
N SER A 18 11.31 -14.61 -3.24
CA SER A 18 11.00 -15.59 -4.29
C SER A 18 11.01 -15.02 -5.71
N GLY A 19 10.97 -13.69 -5.84
CA GLY A 19 10.75 -13.02 -7.13
C GLY A 19 9.32 -13.06 -7.63
N ASP A 20 8.36 -13.58 -6.84
CA ASP A 20 6.95 -13.64 -7.24
C ASP A 20 6.36 -12.24 -7.45
N ILE A 21 6.87 -11.23 -6.74
CA ILE A 21 6.46 -9.83 -6.95
C ILE A 21 6.63 -9.37 -8.40
N ASP A 22 7.63 -9.85 -9.11
CA ASP A 22 7.91 -9.46 -10.50
C ASP A 22 6.93 -10.06 -11.52
N LYS A 23 6.16 -11.07 -11.11
CA LYS A 23 5.11 -11.69 -11.90
C LYS A 23 3.76 -10.97 -11.77
N ILE A 24 3.62 -10.10 -10.75
CA ILE A 24 2.39 -9.36 -10.47
C ILE A 24 2.33 -8.12 -11.36
N GLU A 25 1.17 -7.89 -11.97
CA GLU A 25 0.93 -6.74 -12.83
C GLU A 25 1.01 -5.42 -12.03
N VAL A 26 1.74 -4.44 -12.57
CA VAL A 26 2.02 -3.19 -11.87
C VAL A 26 0.93 -2.15 -12.13
N GLY A 27 0.45 -1.51 -11.06
CA GLY A 27 -0.45 -0.36 -11.15
C GLY A 27 -1.89 -0.68 -11.49
N THR A 28 -2.24 -1.96 -11.61
CA THR A 28 -3.60 -2.42 -11.90
C THR A 28 -4.35 -2.84 -10.63
N LEU A 29 -5.67 -2.90 -10.73
CA LEU A 29 -6.52 -3.46 -9.68
C LEU A 29 -6.22 -4.96 -9.48
N ALA A 30 -6.03 -5.68 -10.57
CA ALA A 30 -5.68 -7.10 -10.52
C ALA A 30 -4.37 -7.32 -9.73
N GLY A 31 -3.35 -6.51 -9.98
CA GLY A 31 -2.08 -6.57 -9.27
C GLY A 31 -2.23 -6.24 -7.78
N LEU A 32 -3.05 -5.24 -7.43
CA LEU A 32 -3.35 -4.90 -6.03
C LEU A 32 -4.02 -6.08 -5.30
N ILE A 33 -5.01 -6.70 -5.94
CA ILE A 33 -5.72 -7.88 -5.42
C ILE A 33 -4.76 -9.05 -5.20
N GLU A 34 -3.86 -9.29 -6.14
CA GLU A 34 -2.89 -10.39 -6.07
C GLU A 34 -1.87 -10.17 -4.94
N ILE A 35 -1.37 -8.95 -4.74
CA ILE A 35 -0.53 -8.60 -3.59
C ILE A 35 -1.28 -8.89 -2.28
N HIS A 36 -2.51 -8.38 -2.14
CA HIS A 36 -3.32 -8.63 -0.94
C HIS A 36 -3.54 -10.13 -0.69
N TYR A 37 -3.88 -10.87 -1.73
CA TYR A 37 -4.05 -12.31 -1.62
C TYR A 37 -2.76 -13.00 -1.15
N TYR A 38 -1.61 -12.63 -1.71
CA TYR A 38 -0.32 -13.23 -1.33
C TYR A 38 0.02 -12.99 0.15
N LEU A 39 -0.22 -11.78 0.64
CA LEU A 39 0.05 -11.44 2.03
C LEU A 39 -0.86 -12.20 3.01
N PHE A 40 -2.12 -12.43 2.66
CA PHE A 40 -3.16 -12.81 3.61
C PHE A 40 -3.87 -14.15 3.33
N LYS A 41 -3.54 -14.87 2.25
CA LYS A 41 -4.23 -16.09 1.79
C LYS A 41 -4.41 -17.20 2.84
N ALA A 42 -3.51 -17.27 3.83
CA ALA A 42 -3.58 -18.25 4.91
C ALA A 42 -4.14 -17.69 6.23
N LEU A 43 -4.57 -16.41 6.21
CA LEU A 43 -4.92 -15.66 7.40
C LEU A 43 -6.36 -15.14 7.38
N PHE A 44 -6.86 -14.76 6.22
CA PHE A 44 -8.19 -14.19 6.05
C PHE A 44 -8.99 -14.90 4.96
N ASP A 45 -10.24 -15.21 5.25
CA ASP A 45 -11.17 -15.77 4.26
C ASP A 45 -11.49 -14.78 3.13
N PHE A 46 -11.28 -13.48 3.38
CA PHE A 46 -11.47 -12.41 2.42
C PHE A 46 -10.18 -12.00 1.69
N ALA A 47 -9.08 -12.75 1.84
CA ALA A 47 -7.83 -12.43 1.14
C ALA A 47 -8.06 -12.31 -0.38
N GLY A 48 -7.64 -11.17 -0.96
CA GLY A 48 -7.82 -10.88 -2.38
C GLY A 48 -9.28 -10.58 -2.80
N LYS A 49 -10.21 -10.40 -1.86
CA LYS A 49 -11.61 -10.10 -2.18
C LYS A 49 -11.95 -8.66 -1.87
N ILE A 50 -12.59 -7.99 -2.83
CA ILE A 50 -13.12 -6.64 -2.62
C ILE A 50 -14.27 -6.71 -1.60
N ARG A 51 -14.26 -5.80 -0.63
CA ARG A 51 -15.27 -5.74 0.42
C ARG A 51 -16.66 -5.41 -0.13
N SER A 52 -17.68 -5.95 0.50
CA SER A 52 -19.09 -5.67 0.21
C SER A 52 -19.78 -4.84 1.30
N LYS A 53 -19.06 -4.49 2.37
CA LYS A 53 -19.59 -3.69 3.50
C LYS A 53 -18.87 -2.35 3.60
N ASN A 54 -19.59 -1.35 4.10
CA ASN A 54 -19.00 -0.06 4.43
C ASN A 54 -18.07 -0.18 5.63
N ILE A 55 -16.92 0.49 5.57
CA ILE A 55 -15.93 0.53 6.63
C ILE A 55 -15.50 1.97 6.90
N SER A 56 -15.02 2.20 8.11
CA SER A 56 -14.50 3.49 8.56
C SER A 56 -13.30 3.30 9.48
N LYS A 57 -12.46 4.32 9.60
CA LYS A 57 -11.37 4.40 10.55
C LYS A 57 -11.49 5.72 11.31
N GLY A 58 -11.77 5.65 12.61
CA GLY A 58 -12.13 6.85 13.37
C GLY A 58 -13.36 7.53 12.78
N ASN A 59 -13.24 8.82 12.48
CA ASN A 59 -14.31 9.62 11.86
C ASN A 59 -14.29 9.59 10.33
N PHE A 60 -13.30 8.94 9.71
CA PHE A 60 -13.17 8.86 8.26
C PHE A 60 -13.97 7.68 7.71
N ARG A 61 -14.90 7.96 6.79
CA ARG A 61 -15.63 6.94 6.03
C ARG A 61 -14.95 6.74 4.69
N PHE A 62 -14.55 5.51 4.41
CA PHE A 62 -14.06 5.12 3.10
C PHE A 62 -15.18 5.06 2.06
N ALA A 63 -14.84 4.86 0.80
CA ALA A 63 -15.81 4.78 -0.28
C ALA A 63 -16.95 3.81 0.02
N ASN A 64 -18.17 4.18 -0.37
CA ASN A 64 -19.34 3.34 -0.17
C ASN A 64 -19.20 2.05 -0.98
N ALA A 65 -19.39 0.90 -0.33
CA ALA A 65 -19.25 -0.41 -0.93
C ALA A 65 -20.15 -0.63 -2.15
N LEU A 66 -21.31 0.04 -2.20
CA LEU A 66 -22.23 -0.04 -3.33
C LEU A 66 -21.60 0.44 -4.65
N TYR A 67 -20.75 1.45 -4.59
CA TYR A 67 -20.10 2.06 -5.76
C TYR A 67 -18.63 1.67 -5.92
N LEU A 68 -18.13 0.82 -5.01
CA LEU A 68 -16.70 0.56 -4.91
C LEU A 68 -16.09 -0.01 -6.19
N ASN A 69 -16.78 -0.95 -6.84
CA ASN A 69 -16.28 -1.54 -8.09
C ASN A 69 -16.12 -0.49 -9.21
N GLU A 70 -17.09 0.41 -9.35
CA GLU A 70 -17.01 1.51 -10.34
C GLU A 70 -15.88 2.49 -10.01
N ILE A 71 -15.72 2.80 -8.73
CA ILE A 71 -14.64 3.67 -8.24
C ILE A 71 -13.27 3.05 -8.55
N LEU A 72 -13.09 1.76 -8.28
CA LEU A 72 -11.84 1.06 -8.53
C LEU A 72 -11.45 1.03 -10.02
N VAL A 73 -12.43 0.83 -10.91
CA VAL A 73 -12.20 0.93 -12.36
C VAL A 73 -11.73 2.34 -12.77
N LYS A 74 -12.33 3.38 -12.20
CA LYS A 74 -11.90 4.77 -12.47
C LYS A 74 -10.50 5.04 -11.95
N ILE A 75 -10.16 4.55 -10.76
CA ILE A 75 -8.81 4.69 -10.19
C ILE A 75 -7.77 3.98 -11.06
N GLU A 76 -8.07 2.78 -11.54
CA GLU A 76 -7.18 2.05 -12.44
C GLU A 76 -6.85 2.85 -13.70
N GLN A 77 -7.82 3.58 -14.24
CA GLN A 77 -7.67 4.42 -15.44
C GLN A 77 -6.96 5.76 -15.17
N MET A 78 -6.74 6.13 -13.91
CA MET A 78 -6.01 7.36 -13.60
C MET A 78 -4.58 7.30 -14.14
N PRO A 79 -4.01 8.45 -14.58
CA PRO A 79 -2.63 8.49 -15.03
C PRO A 79 -1.65 8.13 -13.90
N ASP A 80 -0.53 7.53 -14.27
CA ASP A 80 0.56 7.16 -13.36
C ASP A 80 1.94 7.45 -13.98
N ILE A 81 2.06 8.54 -14.74
CA ILE A 81 3.26 8.89 -15.49
C ILE A 81 4.23 9.71 -14.65
N SER A 82 3.72 10.74 -13.96
CA SER A 82 4.50 11.60 -13.08
C SER A 82 4.38 11.16 -11.61
N PHE A 83 5.29 11.67 -10.78
CA PHE A 83 5.19 11.46 -9.33
C PHE A 83 3.84 11.97 -8.78
N ASP A 84 3.40 13.14 -9.22
CA ASP A 84 2.13 13.73 -8.79
C ASP A 84 0.93 12.86 -9.21
N ASP A 85 0.93 12.30 -10.41
CA ASP A 85 -0.10 11.38 -10.88
C ASP A 85 -0.14 10.11 -10.01
N ILE A 86 1.03 9.55 -9.74
CA ILE A 86 1.15 8.31 -8.94
C ILE A 86 0.64 8.53 -7.53
N ILE A 87 1.00 9.64 -6.88
CA ILE A 87 0.52 9.94 -5.53
C ILE A 87 -0.98 10.24 -5.53
N ALA A 88 -1.51 10.96 -6.52
CA ALA A 88 -2.94 11.17 -6.65
C ALA A 88 -3.71 9.85 -6.78
N LYS A 89 -3.22 8.94 -7.61
CA LYS A 89 -3.78 7.58 -7.76
C LYS A 89 -3.71 6.79 -6.45
N TYR A 90 -2.61 6.89 -5.72
CA TYR A 90 -2.43 6.26 -4.41
C TYR A 90 -3.41 6.80 -3.37
N VAL A 91 -3.62 8.12 -3.32
CA VAL A 91 -4.60 8.78 -2.43
C VAL A 91 -6.02 8.29 -2.72
N GLU A 92 -6.42 8.26 -3.98
CA GLU A 92 -7.73 7.75 -4.37
C GLU A 92 -7.93 6.28 -4.02
N MET A 93 -6.90 5.45 -4.16
CA MET A 93 -6.96 4.04 -3.74
C MET A 93 -7.08 3.92 -2.22
N ASN A 94 -6.45 4.81 -1.46
CA ASN A 94 -6.61 4.85 -0.01
C ASN A 94 -8.03 5.27 0.42
N ILE A 95 -8.66 6.22 -0.29
CA ILE A 95 -10.06 6.60 -0.08
C ILE A 95 -11.00 5.44 -0.42
N ALA A 96 -10.73 4.73 -1.51
CA ALA A 96 -11.48 3.53 -1.91
C ALA A 96 -11.40 2.44 -0.85
N HIS A 97 -10.22 2.16 -0.34
CA HIS A 97 -9.96 1.17 0.73
C HIS A 97 -10.63 -0.17 0.43
N PRO A 98 -10.18 -0.89 -0.61
CA PRO A 98 -10.96 -1.95 -1.23
C PRO A 98 -11.12 -3.23 -0.40
N PHE A 99 -10.28 -3.45 0.60
CA PHE A 99 -10.30 -4.67 1.41
C PHE A 99 -10.87 -4.42 2.80
N VAL A 100 -11.30 -5.50 3.46
CA VAL A 100 -11.81 -5.43 4.85
C VAL A 100 -10.68 -5.03 5.82
N ASP A 101 -9.47 -5.56 5.60
CA ASP A 101 -8.26 -5.25 6.36
C ASP A 101 -7.03 -5.41 5.45
N GLY A 102 -5.88 -4.93 5.88
CA GLY A 102 -4.61 -5.07 5.14
C GLY A 102 -4.40 -4.06 4.00
N ASN A 103 -5.26 -3.05 3.87
CA ASN A 103 -5.17 -2.05 2.81
C ASN A 103 -3.83 -1.32 2.79
N GLY A 104 -3.40 -0.75 3.91
CA GLY A 104 -2.16 0.03 3.98
C GLY A 104 -0.93 -0.80 3.63
N ARG A 105 -0.81 -2.00 4.18
CA ARG A 105 0.30 -2.94 3.92
C ARG A 105 0.39 -3.32 2.44
N THR A 106 -0.75 -3.57 1.82
CA THR A 106 -0.85 -3.92 0.39
C THR A 106 -0.56 -2.71 -0.51
N MET A 107 -1.18 -1.56 -0.20
CA MET A 107 -1.09 -0.37 -1.05
C MET A 107 0.31 0.26 -1.06
N ARG A 108 1.09 0.18 0.01
CA ARG A 108 2.47 0.66 0.01
C ARG A 108 3.37 -0.16 -0.91
N ILE A 109 3.19 -1.48 -0.97
CA ILE A 109 3.88 -2.33 -1.95
C ILE A 109 3.44 -1.96 -3.38
N TRP A 110 2.15 -1.80 -3.60
CA TRP A 110 1.59 -1.41 -4.90
C TRP A 110 2.12 -0.05 -5.38
N LEU A 111 2.21 0.94 -4.48
CA LEU A 111 2.80 2.26 -4.76
C LEU A 111 4.27 2.13 -5.19
N ASP A 112 5.08 1.41 -4.42
CA ASP A 112 6.50 1.22 -4.73
C ASP A 112 6.71 0.53 -6.08
N ARG A 113 5.84 -0.42 -6.44
CA ARG A 113 5.89 -1.06 -7.76
C ARG A 113 5.62 -0.08 -8.90
N ILE A 114 4.67 0.83 -8.74
CA ILE A 114 4.38 1.87 -9.75
C ILE A 114 5.58 2.83 -9.85
N LEU A 115 6.08 3.32 -8.72
CA LEU A 115 7.23 4.21 -8.68
C LEU A 115 8.48 3.58 -9.32
N LYS A 116 8.73 2.30 -9.03
CA LYS A 116 9.86 1.55 -9.62
C LYS A 116 9.72 1.45 -11.14
N LEU A 117 8.52 1.10 -11.63
CA LEU A 117 8.27 0.94 -13.06
C LEU A 117 8.41 2.27 -13.81
N ARG A 118 7.76 3.32 -13.30
CA ARG A 118 7.62 4.60 -14.00
C ARG A 118 8.82 5.53 -13.82
N LEU A 119 9.33 5.61 -12.60
CA LEU A 119 10.31 6.64 -12.23
C LEU A 119 11.68 6.07 -11.84
N LYS A 120 11.83 4.75 -11.76
CA LYS A 120 13.04 4.10 -11.22
C LYS A 120 13.37 4.61 -9.81
N LYS A 121 12.35 4.70 -8.98
CA LYS A 121 12.43 5.16 -7.59
C LYS A 121 11.63 4.23 -6.68
N LEU A 122 12.00 4.21 -5.40
CA LEU A 122 11.23 3.63 -4.31
C LEU A 122 11.11 4.66 -3.20
N VAL A 123 10.11 4.52 -2.35
CA VAL A 123 10.08 5.24 -1.06
C VAL A 123 11.00 4.50 -0.08
N ASN A 124 11.95 5.21 0.51
CA ASN A 124 12.73 4.67 1.62
C ASN A 124 11.91 4.80 2.91
N TRP A 125 10.97 3.87 3.12
CA TRP A 125 9.99 3.92 4.20
C TRP A 125 10.62 3.97 5.59
N GLN A 126 11.79 3.40 5.81
CA GLN A 126 12.48 3.46 7.11
C GLN A 126 12.79 4.89 7.56
N ASN A 127 12.91 5.83 6.62
CA ASN A 127 13.16 7.25 6.90
C ASN A 127 11.87 8.08 6.98
N VAL A 128 10.71 7.49 6.73
CA VAL A 128 9.41 8.17 6.80
C VAL A 128 8.83 8.01 8.19
N ASP A 129 8.77 9.12 8.93
CA ASP A 129 8.21 9.13 10.28
C ASP A 129 6.75 8.69 10.30
N LYS A 130 6.41 7.78 11.23
CA LYS A 130 5.08 7.22 11.36
C LYS A 130 4.00 8.27 11.57
N THR A 131 4.22 9.18 12.49
CA THR A 131 3.22 10.20 12.86
C THR A 131 2.98 11.15 11.70
N LEU A 132 4.05 11.62 11.08
CA LEU A 132 3.95 12.51 9.91
C LEU A 132 3.25 11.84 8.74
N TYR A 133 3.59 10.58 8.45
CA TYR A 133 2.97 9.82 7.37
C TYR A 133 1.47 9.58 7.59
N LEU A 134 1.08 9.12 8.77
CA LEU A 134 -0.33 8.87 9.07
C LEU A 134 -1.18 10.14 9.04
N GLN A 135 -0.64 11.25 9.56
CA GLN A 135 -1.31 12.56 9.48
C GLN A 135 -1.42 13.07 8.04
N ALA A 136 -0.37 12.92 7.24
CA ALA A 136 -0.39 13.30 5.83
C ALA A 136 -1.42 12.47 5.04
N MET A 137 -1.51 11.17 5.31
CA MET A 137 -2.53 10.29 4.72
C MET A 137 -3.95 10.70 5.12
N GLU A 138 -4.17 11.03 6.39
CA GLU A 138 -5.48 11.47 6.89
C GLU A 138 -5.95 12.75 6.21
N ARG A 139 -5.05 13.69 5.93
CA ARG A 139 -5.35 14.96 5.26
C ARG A 139 -5.40 14.87 3.74
N SER A 140 -4.78 13.86 3.16
CA SER A 140 -4.59 13.72 1.71
C SER A 140 -5.88 13.74 0.88
N PRO A 141 -7.06 13.27 1.35
CA PRO A 141 -8.31 13.40 0.61
C PRO A 141 -8.72 14.85 0.32
N VAL A 142 -8.32 15.79 1.15
CA VAL A 142 -8.60 17.23 1.00
C VAL A 142 -7.44 17.95 0.34
N ASN A 143 -6.22 17.64 0.76
CA ASN A 143 -4.99 18.22 0.22
C ASN A 143 -3.83 17.23 0.36
N ASP A 144 -3.28 16.79 -0.75
CA ASP A 144 -2.22 15.80 -0.82
C ASP A 144 -0.80 16.38 -0.82
N LEU A 145 -0.65 17.70 -0.73
CA LEU A 145 0.66 18.36 -0.80
C LEU A 145 1.62 17.92 0.30
N GLU A 146 1.12 17.75 1.52
CA GLU A 146 1.93 17.27 2.66
C GLU A 146 2.47 15.86 2.39
N LEU A 147 1.62 14.95 1.90
CA LEU A 147 2.01 13.59 1.54
C LEU A 147 3.03 13.60 0.39
N LYS A 148 2.78 14.36 -0.66
CA LYS A 148 3.71 14.51 -1.79
C LYS A 148 5.07 15.01 -1.34
N THR A 149 5.10 16.03 -0.50
CA THR A 149 6.35 16.61 0.03
C THR A 149 7.11 15.59 0.87
N LEU A 150 6.43 14.89 1.76
CA LEU A 150 7.03 13.90 2.63
C LEU A 150 7.62 12.72 1.84
N LEU A 151 6.86 12.17 0.90
CA LEU A 151 7.30 11.02 0.11
C LEU A 151 8.40 11.41 -0.89
N ALA A 152 8.29 12.58 -1.55
CA ALA A 152 9.31 13.07 -2.47
C ALA A 152 10.68 13.23 -1.79
N ALA A 153 10.71 13.73 -0.55
CA ALA A 153 11.93 13.89 0.24
C ALA A 153 12.59 12.54 0.62
N ASN A 154 11.85 11.44 0.54
CA ASN A 154 12.31 10.12 0.92
C ASN A 154 12.39 9.12 -0.25
N LEU A 155 12.37 9.61 -1.49
CA LEU A 155 12.60 8.75 -2.66
C LEU A 155 14.07 8.37 -2.78
N THR A 156 14.32 7.12 -3.18
CA THR A 156 15.65 6.61 -3.50
C THR A 156 15.69 6.02 -4.91
N ALA A 157 16.84 6.14 -5.58
CA ALA A 157 17.13 5.47 -6.85
C ALA A 157 17.74 4.07 -6.66
N ASP A 158 18.00 3.66 -5.42
CA ASP A 158 18.59 2.36 -5.08
C ASP A 158 17.51 1.26 -5.01
N ILE A 159 16.88 1.03 -6.16
CA ILE A 159 15.65 0.24 -6.32
C ILE A 159 15.85 -1.28 -6.20
N GLU A 160 17.09 -1.75 -6.23
CA GLU A 160 17.40 -3.17 -6.09
C GLU A 160 18.03 -3.51 -4.72
N ASN A 161 18.11 -2.53 -3.83
CA ASN A 161 18.69 -2.73 -2.50
C ASN A 161 17.70 -3.49 -1.59
N SER A 162 18.04 -4.75 -1.32
CA SER A 162 17.20 -5.63 -0.50
C SER A 162 17.01 -5.11 0.93
N GLU A 163 18.02 -4.45 1.50
CA GLU A 163 17.91 -3.87 2.85
C GLU A 163 16.86 -2.77 2.90
N ILE A 164 16.85 -1.88 1.91
CA ILE A 164 15.82 -0.83 1.79
C ILE A 164 14.43 -1.44 1.65
N ILE A 165 14.29 -2.46 0.81
CA ILE A 165 13.01 -3.14 0.57
C ILE A 165 12.50 -3.80 1.86
N PHE A 166 13.32 -4.62 2.52
CA PHE A 166 12.87 -5.37 3.70
C PHE A 166 12.63 -4.48 4.92
N LYS A 167 13.49 -3.49 5.16
CA LYS A 167 13.25 -2.49 6.22
C LYS A 167 12.01 -1.64 5.91
N GLY A 168 11.76 -1.37 4.64
CA GLY A 168 10.54 -0.70 4.20
C GLY A 168 9.28 -1.51 4.50
N ILE A 169 9.32 -2.82 4.27
CA ILE A 169 8.23 -3.73 4.62
C ILE A 169 8.01 -3.74 6.14
N GLU A 170 9.06 -3.89 6.95
CA GLU A 170 8.97 -3.83 8.41
C GLU A 170 8.36 -2.51 8.90
N GLN A 171 8.79 -1.39 8.33
CA GLN A 171 8.25 -0.06 8.64
C GLN A 171 6.77 0.06 8.26
N SER A 172 6.37 -0.52 7.13
CA SER A 172 4.97 -0.58 6.71
C SER A 172 4.08 -1.27 7.74
N TYR A 173 4.55 -2.34 8.35
CA TYR A 173 3.84 -3.04 9.41
C TYR A 173 3.85 -2.24 10.72
N TYR A 174 4.93 -1.53 11.01
CA TYR A 174 5.00 -0.62 12.15
C TYR A 174 3.96 0.51 12.08
N TYR A 175 3.66 1.03 10.90
CA TYR A 175 2.57 2.01 10.71
C TYR A 175 1.21 1.47 11.15
N GLU A 176 0.97 0.18 10.98
CA GLU A 176 -0.27 -0.49 11.39
C GLU A 176 -0.26 -0.95 12.87
N GLY A 177 0.76 -0.59 13.64
CA GLY A 177 0.85 -0.88 15.06
C GLY A 177 1.63 -2.15 15.42
N TYR A 178 2.14 -2.89 14.43
CA TYR A 178 3.00 -4.04 14.72
C TYR A 178 4.34 -3.59 15.29
N ARG A 179 4.77 -4.26 16.38
CA ARG A 179 6.12 -4.13 16.93
C ARG A 179 6.74 -5.52 16.96
N LYS A 180 7.95 -5.64 16.44
CA LYS A 180 8.74 -6.86 16.60
C LYS A 180 9.03 -6.99 18.09
N GLU A 181 8.61 -8.10 18.70
CA GLU A 181 9.03 -8.43 20.06
C GLU A 181 10.54 -8.71 20.01
N ASP A 182 11.31 -8.05 20.88
CA ASP A 182 12.75 -8.25 21.05
C ASP A 182 13.06 -9.66 21.56
#